data_2e1f46e92450d1fdb026ec7d94e70779
#
_entry.id   2e1f46e92450d1fdb026ec7d94e70779
#
_cell.length_a   1.000
_cell.length_b   1.000
_cell.length_c   1.000
_cell.angle_alpha   90.00
_cell.angle_beta   90.00
_cell.angle_gamma   90.00
#
_symmetry.space_group_name_H-M   'P 1'
#
loop_
_entity.id
_entity.type
_entity.pdbx_description
1 polymer ?
#
loop_
_entity_poly.entity_id
_entity_poly.type
_entity_poly.pdbx_seq_one_letter_code
_entity_poly.pdbx_strand_id
1 'polypeptide(L)'
;MTSIEFIIPSVLTKGSGEKKIPLDATDLQDAFTKVTEQLGEDFKRKVLDLSGKPRSLINIYINGKNMRFSNDGMATKLNNGDSIYILPAVAGGSDLKNEDLQRYSRQIMLDEIGFVGLEKLRKAKVCVVGVGGIGNPVVTQLTAMGIGKLKIVDRDIIEISNLHRQHLYTEEDIGKVKVEAAKARLEQINSSVQIEALPNSVTKYTAENIVKGFDIVVDALDSIDARYALNDACIKLNIPLIYAGALGMLGSICTIIPNKTACLRCIFPALAEDDMPTCSTEGVHPSILYLVGGIQVSEVVKIVLG
;
A
#
# COMPACT_ATOMS: atom_id res chain seq x y z
N MET A 1 33.69 2.42 -17.78
CA MET A 1 33.32 2.78 -16.39
C MET A 1 31.84 2.51 -16.26
N THR A 2 31.42 1.91 -15.17
CA THR A 2 30.03 1.47 -14.98
C THR A 2 29.30 2.55 -14.20
N SER A 3 28.38 3.27 -14.85
CA SER A 3 27.60 4.33 -14.19
C SER A 3 26.50 3.72 -13.36
N ILE A 4 26.45 4.10 -12.08
CA ILE A 4 25.50 3.61 -11.07
C ILE A 4 24.89 4.76 -10.27
N GLU A 5 23.81 4.50 -9.56
CA GLU A 5 23.21 5.45 -8.63
C GLU A 5 23.36 4.93 -7.18
N PHE A 6 24.00 5.72 -6.31
CA PHE A 6 24.13 5.40 -4.88
C PHE A 6 23.12 6.21 -4.07
N ILE A 7 22.20 5.53 -3.38
CA ILE A 7 21.04 6.14 -2.71
C ILE A 7 21.21 6.04 -1.20
N ILE A 8 21.14 7.20 -0.53
CA ILE A 8 21.41 7.35 0.88
C ILE A 8 20.22 8.01 1.57
N PRO A 9 19.60 7.36 2.57
CA PRO A 9 18.51 7.95 3.31
C PRO A 9 18.94 9.15 4.15
N SER A 10 18.03 10.09 4.36
CA SER A 10 18.26 11.34 5.11
C SER A 10 18.85 11.13 6.51
N VAL A 11 18.52 10.00 7.15
CA VAL A 11 19.04 9.65 8.49
C VAL A 11 20.57 9.47 8.52
N LEU A 12 21.19 9.15 7.40
CA LEU A 12 22.65 9.02 7.26
C LEU A 12 23.30 10.32 6.78
N THR A 13 22.53 11.26 6.26
CA THR A 13 22.99 12.56 5.76
C THR A 13 22.41 13.70 6.59
N LYS A 14 22.99 14.90 6.52
CA LYS A 14 22.49 16.10 7.25
C LYS A 14 21.42 16.89 6.47
N GLY A 15 20.67 16.22 5.56
CA GLY A 15 19.68 16.86 4.68
C GLY A 15 18.25 16.33 4.90
N SER A 16 17.26 17.00 4.32
CA SER A 16 15.89 16.52 4.22
C SER A 16 15.76 15.71 2.92
N GLY A 17 15.27 14.46 3.02
CA GLY A 17 15.07 13.57 1.89
C GLY A 17 16.26 12.63 1.59
N GLU A 18 16.05 11.74 0.63
CA GLU A 18 17.08 10.83 0.14
C GLU A 18 18.08 11.57 -0.74
N LYS A 19 19.36 11.21 -0.60
CA LYS A 19 20.42 11.75 -1.44
C LYS A 19 20.80 10.72 -2.48
N LYS A 20 20.63 11.04 -3.75
CA LYS A 20 21.06 10.23 -4.90
C LYS A 20 22.37 10.75 -5.44
N ILE A 21 23.37 9.88 -5.54
CA ILE A 21 24.71 10.23 -6.00
C ILE A 21 25.02 9.36 -7.22
N PRO A 22 25.03 9.95 -8.41
CA PRO A 22 25.54 9.26 -9.58
C PRO A 22 27.05 9.12 -9.49
N LEU A 23 27.59 7.93 -9.73
CA LEU A 23 29.02 7.70 -9.73
C LEU A 23 29.39 6.50 -10.64
N ASP A 24 30.63 6.49 -11.07
CA ASP A 24 31.22 5.37 -11.80
C ASP A 24 31.93 4.43 -10.82
N ALA A 25 31.52 3.15 -10.79
CA ALA A 25 32.18 2.17 -9.92
C ALA A 25 32.23 0.80 -10.59
N THR A 26 33.28 0.03 -10.28
CA THR A 26 33.49 -1.32 -10.83
C THR A 26 32.87 -2.42 -9.98
N ASP A 27 32.84 -2.20 -8.67
CA ASP A 27 32.26 -3.11 -7.69
C ASP A 27 31.78 -2.32 -6.45
N LEU A 28 31.15 -3.03 -5.53
CA LEU A 28 30.54 -2.43 -4.36
C LEU A 28 31.59 -1.73 -3.46
N GLN A 29 32.81 -2.30 -3.35
CA GLN A 29 33.88 -1.70 -2.55
C GLN A 29 34.34 -0.37 -3.14
N ASP A 30 34.53 -0.29 -4.47
CA ASP A 30 34.87 0.95 -5.18
C ASP A 30 33.76 2.01 -5.01
N ALA A 31 32.49 1.61 -5.11
CA ALA A 31 31.35 2.50 -4.89
C ALA A 31 31.37 3.10 -3.47
N PHE A 32 31.57 2.28 -2.44
CA PHE A 32 31.64 2.76 -1.05
C PHE A 32 32.83 3.69 -0.82
N THR A 33 33.99 3.38 -1.38
CA THR A 33 35.17 4.23 -1.28
C THR A 33 34.89 5.62 -1.82
N LYS A 34 34.38 5.72 -3.05
CA LYS A 34 34.08 6.99 -3.72
C LYS A 34 33.00 7.80 -2.99
N VAL A 35 31.93 7.14 -2.54
CA VAL A 35 30.85 7.81 -1.81
C VAL A 35 31.34 8.33 -0.45
N THR A 36 32.13 7.55 0.28
CA THR A 36 32.66 7.99 1.57
C THR A 36 33.67 9.12 1.45
N GLU A 37 34.46 9.16 0.40
CA GLU A 37 35.34 10.29 0.06
C GLU A 37 34.54 11.56 -0.24
N GLN A 38 33.46 11.43 -1.01
CA GLN A 38 32.59 12.57 -1.37
C GLN A 38 31.78 13.14 -0.19
N LEU A 39 31.37 12.29 0.75
CA LEU A 39 30.50 12.68 1.89
C LEU A 39 31.29 12.93 3.18
N GLY A 40 32.56 12.56 3.22
CA GLY A 40 33.48 12.84 4.32
C GLY A 40 33.40 11.86 5.49
N GLU A 41 34.27 12.10 6.48
CA GLU A 41 34.52 11.19 7.61
C GLU A 41 33.30 10.94 8.51
N ASP A 42 32.40 11.91 8.67
CA ASP A 42 31.18 11.73 9.46
C ASP A 42 30.27 10.63 8.86
N PHE A 43 30.10 10.65 7.54
CA PHE A 43 29.34 9.63 6.83
C PHE A 43 30.06 8.29 6.88
N LYS A 44 31.36 8.27 6.62
CA LYS A 44 32.19 7.07 6.65
C LYS A 44 32.09 6.33 8.00
N ARG A 45 32.19 7.06 9.12
CA ARG A 45 32.03 6.48 10.48
C ARG A 45 30.65 5.90 10.74
N LYS A 46 29.60 6.41 10.10
CA LYS A 46 28.25 5.88 10.23
C LYS A 46 28.04 4.58 9.47
N VAL A 47 28.68 4.42 8.32
CA VAL A 47 28.42 3.31 7.41
C VAL A 47 29.49 2.22 7.43
N LEU A 48 30.75 2.55 7.70
CA LEU A 48 31.88 1.61 7.76
C LEU A 48 32.41 1.45 9.19
N ASP A 49 32.95 0.27 9.47
CA ASP A 49 33.72 -0.02 10.68
C ASP A 49 35.20 0.37 10.50
N LEU A 50 36.01 0.14 11.55
CA LEU A 50 37.45 0.44 11.53
C LEU A 50 38.25 -0.40 10.52
N SER A 51 37.69 -1.52 10.05
CA SER A 51 38.30 -2.36 9.01
C SER A 51 37.88 -1.96 7.59
N GLY A 52 37.09 -0.91 7.43
CA GLY A 52 36.54 -0.45 6.15
C GLY A 52 35.40 -1.29 5.60
N LYS A 53 34.84 -2.20 6.41
CA LYS A 53 33.66 -3.00 6.03
C LYS A 53 32.38 -2.30 6.48
N PRO A 54 31.27 -2.51 5.77
CA PRO A 54 29.98 -2.03 6.21
C PRO A 54 29.66 -2.50 7.64
N ARG A 55 29.23 -1.57 8.50
CA ARG A 55 28.84 -1.93 9.87
C ARG A 55 27.71 -2.97 9.85
N SER A 56 27.65 -3.82 10.86
CA SER A 56 26.60 -4.84 11.01
C SER A 56 25.17 -4.25 10.99
N LEU A 57 25.05 -2.98 11.34
CA LEU A 57 23.80 -2.22 11.32
C LEU A 57 23.52 -1.52 9.97
N ILE A 58 24.35 -1.74 8.94
CA ILE A 58 24.11 -1.23 7.59
C ILE A 58 23.71 -2.39 6.68
N ASN A 59 22.52 -2.32 6.12
CA ASN A 59 22.09 -3.20 5.04
C ASN A 59 22.37 -2.53 3.70
N ILE A 60 22.83 -3.31 2.74
CA ILE A 60 23.14 -2.85 1.39
C ILE A 60 22.26 -3.62 0.42
N TYR A 61 21.61 -2.91 -0.46
CA TYR A 61 20.78 -3.49 -1.52
C TYR A 61 21.31 -3.03 -2.87
N ILE A 62 21.45 -3.97 -3.81
CA ILE A 62 21.71 -3.69 -5.23
C ILE A 62 20.45 -4.08 -6.00
N ASN A 63 19.81 -3.13 -6.65
CA ASN A 63 18.55 -3.34 -7.38
C ASN A 63 17.48 -4.04 -6.52
N GLY A 64 17.41 -3.67 -5.22
CA GLY A 64 16.48 -4.25 -4.25
C GLY A 64 16.84 -5.64 -3.73
N LYS A 65 18.00 -6.23 -4.14
CA LYS A 65 18.51 -7.50 -3.60
C LYS A 65 19.47 -7.21 -2.45
N ASN A 66 19.21 -7.78 -1.26
CA ASN A 66 20.07 -7.60 -0.11
C ASN A 66 21.40 -8.33 -0.29
N MET A 67 22.51 -7.61 -0.13
CA MET A 67 23.87 -8.12 -0.36
C MET A 67 24.39 -9.02 0.77
N ARG A 68 23.70 -9.09 1.93
CA ARG A 68 24.02 -10.08 2.98
C ARG A 68 23.94 -11.54 2.52
N PHE A 69 23.19 -11.79 1.46
CA PHE A 69 23.01 -13.12 0.86
C PHE A 69 23.84 -13.31 -0.42
N SER A 70 24.73 -12.37 -0.73
CA SER A 70 25.67 -12.51 -1.85
C SER A 70 26.95 -13.21 -1.39
N ASN A 71 27.40 -14.20 -2.16
CA ASN A 71 28.66 -14.90 -1.88
C ASN A 71 29.88 -13.99 -2.09
N ASP A 72 29.76 -12.94 -2.93
CA ASP A 72 30.86 -12.06 -3.32
C ASP A 72 31.02 -10.86 -2.36
N GLY A 73 30.04 -10.61 -1.48
CA GLY A 73 30.06 -9.51 -0.51
C GLY A 73 30.42 -8.17 -1.17
N MET A 74 31.43 -7.47 -0.63
CA MET A 74 31.88 -6.17 -1.15
C MET A 74 32.61 -6.25 -2.53
N ALA A 75 33.01 -7.43 -2.96
CA ALA A 75 33.59 -7.66 -4.29
C ALA A 75 32.54 -7.83 -5.40
N THR A 76 31.25 -7.74 -5.07
CA THR A 76 30.15 -7.85 -6.03
C THR A 76 30.35 -6.86 -7.16
N LYS A 77 30.42 -7.35 -8.39
CA LYS A 77 30.55 -6.52 -9.59
C LYS A 77 29.26 -5.78 -9.87
N LEU A 78 29.40 -4.53 -10.31
CA LEU A 78 28.30 -3.65 -10.65
C LEU A 78 28.13 -3.54 -12.16
N ASN A 79 26.90 -3.41 -12.60
CA ASN A 79 26.52 -3.21 -13.99
C ASN A 79 26.04 -1.77 -14.21
N ASN A 80 26.08 -1.32 -15.46
CA ASN A 80 25.60 -0.01 -15.82
C ASN A 80 24.11 0.13 -15.53
N GLY A 81 23.73 1.19 -14.79
CA GLY A 81 22.36 1.42 -14.35
C GLY A 81 21.99 0.76 -13.02
N ASP A 82 22.94 0.09 -12.34
CA ASP A 82 22.65 -0.46 -11.01
C ASP A 82 22.39 0.65 -9.99
N SER A 83 21.41 0.40 -9.12
CA SER A 83 21.08 1.25 -7.97
C SER A 83 21.52 0.59 -6.68
N ILE A 84 22.42 1.25 -5.94
CA ILE A 84 22.87 0.80 -4.62
C ILE A 84 22.12 1.60 -3.55
N TYR A 85 21.42 0.89 -2.69
CA TYR A 85 20.71 1.48 -1.56
C TYR A 85 21.33 1.04 -0.24
N ILE A 86 21.69 1.97 0.64
CA ILE A 86 22.20 1.66 1.97
C ILE A 86 21.17 2.01 3.04
N LEU A 87 21.05 1.14 4.03
CA LEU A 87 20.10 1.28 5.11
C LEU A 87 20.72 1.00 6.47
N PRO A 88 20.58 1.91 7.44
CA PRO A 88 20.81 1.53 8.82
C PRO A 88 19.82 0.44 9.22
N ALA A 89 20.31 -0.63 9.79
CA ALA A 89 19.43 -1.68 10.36
C ALA A 89 18.61 -1.16 11.56
N VAL A 90 19.00 0.02 12.07
CA VAL A 90 18.27 0.76 13.11
C VAL A 90 18.36 2.25 12.74
N ALA A 91 17.58 2.69 11.77
CA ALA A 91 17.22 4.10 11.73
C ALA A 91 16.25 4.30 12.91
N GLY A 92 16.66 5.04 13.91
CA GLY A 92 16.04 5.19 15.21
C GLY A 92 14.52 5.04 15.21
N GLY A 93 14.00 3.98 15.83
CA GLY A 93 12.59 3.78 16.06
C GLY A 93 11.78 3.07 14.96
N SER A 94 12.36 2.59 13.86
CA SER A 94 11.60 1.78 12.92
C SER A 94 11.53 0.32 13.37
N ASP A 95 10.30 -0.20 13.55
CA ASP A 95 10.02 -1.62 13.83
C ASP A 95 10.19 -2.52 12.58
N LEU A 96 10.89 -2.04 11.53
CA LEU A 96 11.10 -2.76 10.27
C LEU A 96 12.13 -3.89 10.46
N LYS A 97 11.69 -5.12 10.27
CA LYS A 97 12.54 -6.31 10.28
C LYS A 97 13.20 -6.51 8.91
N ASN A 98 14.27 -7.32 8.85
CA ASN A 98 14.90 -7.69 7.58
C ASN A 98 13.92 -8.33 6.58
N GLU A 99 12.94 -9.07 7.06
CA GLU A 99 11.88 -9.68 6.24
C GLU A 99 10.99 -8.62 5.60
N ASP A 100 10.64 -7.55 6.32
CA ASP A 100 9.88 -6.42 5.80
C ASP A 100 10.65 -5.71 4.67
N LEU A 101 11.96 -5.50 4.88
CA LEU A 101 12.81 -4.87 3.89
C LEU A 101 12.92 -5.69 2.60
N GLN A 102 12.94 -7.01 2.69
CA GLN A 102 12.90 -7.89 1.53
C GLN A 102 11.53 -7.87 0.84
N ARG A 103 10.45 -7.99 1.62
CA ARG A 103 9.08 -8.01 1.12
C ARG A 103 8.74 -6.74 0.37
N TYR A 104 9.09 -5.58 0.93
CA TYR A 104 8.73 -4.26 0.39
C TYR A 104 9.84 -3.61 -0.42
N SER A 105 10.91 -4.34 -0.76
CA SER A 105 12.09 -3.79 -1.45
C SER A 105 11.74 -3.03 -2.73
N ARG A 106 10.78 -3.51 -3.52
CA ARG A 106 10.35 -2.85 -4.76
C ARG A 106 9.53 -1.58 -4.52
N GLN A 107 8.79 -1.54 -3.42
CA GLN A 107 8.03 -0.38 -2.97
C GLN A 107 8.94 0.73 -2.44
N ILE A 108 9.94 0.34 -1.65
CA ILE A 108 10.92 1.27 -1.05
C ILE A 108 11.74 1.99 -2.12
N MET A 109 11.93 1.39 -3.29
CA MET A 109 12.67 2.01 -4.40
C MET A 109 11.90 3.11 -5.13
N LEU A 110 10.61 3.24 -4.90
CA LEU A 110 9.83 4.36 -5.43
C LEU A 110 10.12 5.61 -4.61
N ASP A 111 10.51 6.70 -5.26
CA ASP A 111 10.85 7.97 -4.62
C ASP A 111 9.71 8.51 -3.74
N GLU A 112 8.47 8.30 -4.18
CA GLU A 112 7.26 8.72 -3.49
C GLU A 112 7.00 7.93 -2.21
N ILE A 113 7.48 6.70 -2.12
CA ILE A 113 7.29 5.84 -0.94
C ILE A 113 8.53 5.87 -0.05
N GLY A 114 9.66 5.36 -0.52
CA GLY A 114 10.88 5.23 0.27
C GLY A 114 10.63 4.47 1.59
N PHE A 115 11.49 4.70 2.57
CA PHE A 115 11.33 4.14 3.93
C PHE A 115 10.29 4.89 4.74
N VAL A 116 10.30 6.22 4.62
CA VAL A 116 9.36 7.08 5.35
C VAL A 116 7.93 6.78 4.94
N GLY A 117 7.70 6.60 3.65
CA GLY A 117 6.39 6.22 3.13
C GLY A 117 5.98 4.82 3.59
N LEU A 118 6.89 3.84 3.57
CA LEU A 118 6.59 2.51 4.09
C LEU A 118 6.20 2.55 5.58
N GLU A 119 6.91 3.32 6.40
CA GLU A 119 6.54 3.50 7.81
C GLU A 119 5.16 4.15 7.98
N LYS A 120 4.82 5.14 7.15
CA LYS A 120 3.50 5.75 7.15
C LYS A 120 2.43 4.72 6.79
N LEU A 121 2.64 3.92 5.72
CA LEU A 121 1.72 2.85 5.31
C LEU A 121 1.50 1.83 6.44
N ARG A 122 2.56 1.39 7.12
CA ARG A 122 2.47 0.45 8.25
C ARG A 122 1.74 0.99 9.49
N LYS A 123 1.62 2.29 9.61
CA LYS A 123 0.86 2.94 10.72
C LYS A 123 -0.56 3.26 10.32
N ALA A 124 -0.85 3.33 9.03
CA ALA A 124 -2.15 3.72 8.51
C ALA A 124 -3.23 2.67 8.81
N LYS A 125 -4.43 3.18 9.08
CA LYS A 125 -5.64 2.40 9.36
C LYS A 125 -6.66 2.66 8.26
N VAL A 126 -6.95 1.64 7.46
CA VAL A 126 -7.87 1.75 6.33
C VAL A 126 -9.09 0.87 6.58
N CYS A 127 -10.28 1.42 6.34
CA CYS A 127 -11.53 0.68 6.36
C CYS A 127 -12.03 0.50 4.93
N VAL A 128 -12.14 -0.74 4.45
CA VAL A 128 -12.72 -1.08 3.15
C VAL A 128 -14.11 -1.62 3.35
N VAL A 129 -15.08 -0.96 2.75
CA VAL A 129 -16.49 -1.30 2.85
C VAL A 129 -16.98 -1.89 1.53
N GLY A 130 -17.37 -3.16 1.58
CA GLY A 130 -17.59 -4.03 0.43
C GLY A 130 -16.35 -4.86 0.09
N VAL A 131 -16.47 -6.18 0.10
CA VAL A 131 -15.39 -7.14 -0.29
C VAL A 131 -15.86 -7.95 -1.51
N GLY A 132 -16.66 -7.30 -2.36
CA GLY A 132 -17.11 -7.80 -3.64
C GLY A 132 -16.10 -7.59 -4.77
N GLY A 133 -16.59 -7.33 -5.99
CA GLY A 133 -15.75 -7.23 -7.20
C GLY A 133 -14.67 -6.14 -7.11
N ILE A 134 -15.01 -4.93 -6.64
CA ILE A 134 -14.04 -3.82 -6.47
C ILE A 134 -13.22 -4.03 -5.19
N GLY A 135 -13.84 -4.44 -4.08
CA GLY A 135 -13.17 -4.60 -2.81
C GLY A 135 -12.10 -5.69 -2.82
N ASN A 136 -12.29 -6.78 -3.56
CA ASN A 136 -11.33 -7.88 -3.69
C ASN A 136 -9.91 -7.41 -4.07
N PRO A 137 -9.70 -6.72 -5.21
CA PRO A 137 -8.39 -6.21 -5.59
C PRO A 137 -7.87 -5.16 -4.59
N VAL A 138 -8.74 -4.33 -4.00
CA VAL A 138 -8.36 -3.31 -3.02
C VAL A 138 -7.75 -3.95 -1.76
N VAL A 139 -8.49 -4.85 -1.12
CA VAL A 139 -8.01 -5.46 0.14
C VAL A 139 -6.77 -6.32 -0.09
N THR A 140 -6.68 -7.00 -1.23
CA THR A 140 -5.52 -7.81 -1.61
C THR A 140 -4.28 -6.95 -1.76
N GLN A 141 -4.36 -5.86 -2.52
CA GLN A 141 -3.22 -4.97 -2.75
C GLN A 141 -2.79 -4.24 -1.48
N LEU A 142 -3.72 -3.65 -0.71
CA LEU A 142 -3.41 -2.98 0.56
C LEU A 142 -2.74 -3.93 1.54
N THR A 143 -3.20 -5.17 1.64
CA THR A 143 -2.56 -6.20 2.46
C THR A 143 -1.16 -6.53 1.96
N ALA A 144 -1.00 -6.78 0.67
CA ALA A 144 0.31 -7.10 0.08
C ALA A 144 1.32 -5.95 0.26
N MET A 145 0.86 -4.69 0.19
CA MET A 145 1.65 -3.48 0.39
C MET A 145 2.03 -3.21 1.85
N GLY A 146 1.41 -3.90 2.81
CA GLY A 146 1.73 -3.78 4.23
C GLY A 146 1.07 -2.60 4.93
N ILE A 147 -0.21 -2.31 4.62
CA ILE A 147 -0.98 -1.36 5.41
C ILE A 147 -1.07 -1.84 6.87
N GLY A 148 -0.97 -0.92 7.85
CA GLY A 148 -0.86 -1.33 9.26
C GLY A 148 -2.09 -2.05 9.79
N LYS A 149 -3.27 -1.43 9.62
CA LYS A 149 -4.55 -2.02 10.02
C LYS A 149 -5.56 -1.91 8.87
N LEU A 150 -6.19 -3.02 8.55
CA LEU A 150 -7.24 -3.11 7.55
C LEU A 150 -8.52 -3.64 8.19
N LYS A 151 -9.59 -2.82 8.23
CA LYS A 151 -10.93 -3.30 8.51
C LYS A 151 -11.62 -3.62 7.20
N ILE A 152 -12.21 -4.78 7.10
CA ILE A 152 -13.01 -5.21 5.96
C ILE A 152 -14.46 -5.44 6.40
N VAL A 153 -15.40 -4.86 5.68
CA VAL A 153 -16.83 -4.87 6.04
C VAL A 153 -17.64 -5.38 4.87
N ASP A 154 -18.38 -6.44 5.06
CA ASP A 154 -19.32 -6.99 4.09
C ASP A 154 -20.30 -7.91 4.83
N ARG A 155 -21.56 -7.92 4.44
CA ARG A 155 -22.62 -8.73 5.06
C ARG A 155 -22.88 -10.06 4.37
N ASP A 156 -22.39 -10.21 3.14
CA ASP A 156 -22.77 -11.28 2.24
C ASP A 156 -22.03 -12.60 2.50
N ILE A 157 -22.59 -13.65 1.96
CA ILE A 157 -21.96 -14.96 1.77
C ILE A 157 -21.39 -15.08 0.35
N ILE A 158 -20.48 -16.02 0.18
CA ILE A 158 -19.85 -16.30 -1.12
C ILE A 158 -20.79 -17.20 -1.93
N GLU A 159 -21.02 -16.81 -3.18
CA GLU A 159 -21.82 -17.55 -4.16
C GLU A 159 -20.99 -17.88 -5.39
N ILE A 160 -21.37 -18.92 -6.12
CA ILE A 160 -20.70 -19.33 -7.36
C ILE A 160 -20.67 -18.19 -8.39
N SER A 161 -21.73 -17.37 -8.44
CA SER A 161 -21.85 -16.18 -9.29
C SER A 161 -20.81 -15.09 -9.00
N ASN A 162 -20.11 -15.16 -7.86
CA ASN A 162 -19.08 -14.21 -7.47
C ASN A 162 -17.70 -14.56 -8.03
N LEU A 163 -17.40 -15.84 -8.21
CA LEU A 163 -16.04 -16.35 -8.42
C LEU A 163 -15.38 -15.83 -9.70
N HIS A 164 -16.15 -15.52 -10.74
CA HIS A 164 -15.60 -15.01 -12.01
C HIS A 164 -14.97 -13.60 -11.88
N ARG A 165 -15.23 -12.87 -10.77
CA ARG A 165 -14.75 -11.51 -10.55
C ARG A 165 -14.24 -11.19 -9.12
N GLN A 166 -14.35 -12.14 -8.19
CA GLN A 166 -13.92 -12.01 -6.78
C GLN A 166 -12.87 -13.07 -6.47
N HIS A 167 -11.67 -12.91 -7.04
CA HIS A 167 -10.60 -13.93 -7.07
C HIS A 167 -9.95 -14.21 -5.71
N LEU A 168 -10.34 -13.49 -4.66
CA LEU A 168 -9.93 -13.80 -3.29
C LEU A 168 -10.58 -15.09 -2.77
N TYR A 169 -11.71 -15.49 -3.38
CA TYR A 169 -12.49 -16.66 -3.03
C TYR A 169 -12.31 -17.80 -4.04
N THR A 170 -12.53 -19.02 -3.58
CA THR A 170 -12.51 -20.24 -4.38
C THR A 170 -13.82 -20.99 -4.27
N GLU A 171 -14.00 -22.05 -5.05
CA GLU A 171 -15.20 -22.92 -4.97
C GLU A 171 -15.38 -23.52 -3.56
N GLU A 172 -14.30 -23.79 -2.82
CA GLU A 172 -14.32 -24.30 -1.45
C GLU A 172 -14.88 -23.28 -0.44
N ASP A 173 -14.97 -22.01 -0.83
CA ASP A 173 -15.45 -20.94 0.03
C ASP A 173 -16.95 -20.64 -0.15
N ILE A 174 -17.63 -21.30 -1.11
CA ILE A 174 -19.08 -21.13 -1.36
C ILE A 174 -19.85 -21.39 -0.08
N GLY A 175 -20.75 -20.45 0.28
CA GLY A 175 -21.56 -20.48 1.49
C GLY A 175 -20.90 -19.92 2.75
N LYS A 176 -19.60 -19.62 2.71
CA LYS A 176 -18.92 -18.93 3.83
C LYS A 176 -19.19 -17.43 3.80
N VAL A 177 -19.06 -16.78 4.96
CA VAL A 177 -19.14 -15.33 5.09
C VAL A 177 -17.94 -14.68 4.40
N LYS A 178 -18.20 -13.70 3.51
CA LYS A 178 -17.16 -13.08 2.66
C LYS A 178 -15.99 -12.54 3.46
N VAL A 179 -16.24 -11.75 4.52
CA VAL A 179 -15.17 -11.12 5.29
C VAL A 179 -14.33 -12.12 6.08
N GLU A 180 -14.89 -13.26 6.49
CA GLU A 180 -14.14 -14.29 7.22
C GLU A 180 -13.21 -15.06 6.26
N ALA A 181 -13.71 -15.48 5.11
CA ALA A 181 -12.91 -16.12 4.07
C ALA A 181 -11.82 -15.16 3.56
N ALA A 182 -12.18 -13.89 3.30
CA ALA A 182 -11.24 -12.86 2.91
C ALA A 182 -10.12 -12.70 3.94
N LYS A 183 -10.45 -12.54 5.23
CA LYS A 183 -9.47 -12.42 6.30
C LYS A 183 -8.49 -13.58 6.30
N ALA A 184 -8.97 -14.81 6.28
CA ALA A 184 -8.12 -16.00 6.28
C ALA A 184 -7.14 -16.02 5.09
N ARG A 185 -7.58 -15.60 3.91
CA ARG A 185 -6.74 -15.52 2.72
C ARG A 185 -5.74 -14.36 2.79
N LEU A 186 -6.15 -13.19 3.26
CA LEU A 186 -5.32 -12.00 3.38
C LEU A 186 -4.19 -12.21 4.42
N GLU A 187 -4.46 -12.88 5.53
CA GLU A 187 -3.46 -13.25 6.53
C GLU A 187 -2.36 -14.18 5.95
N GLN A 188 -2.71 -15.02 4.96
CA GLN A 188 -1.73 -15.83 4.22
C GLN A 188 -0.89 -14.98 3.25
N ILE A 189 -1.44 -13.90 2.69
CA ILE A 189 -0.70 -12.97 1.82
C ILE A 189 0.32 -12.18 2.65
N ASN A 190 -0.10 -11.64 3.80
CA ASN A 190 0.77 -10.85 4.65
C ASN A 190 0.32 -10.85 6.11
N SER A 191 0.94 -11.72 6.90
CA SER A 191 0.63 -11.89 8.32
C SER A 191 1.01 -10.70 9.22
N SER A 192 1.75 -9.71 8.70
CA SER A 192 2.10 -8.51 9.46
C SER A 192 0.99 -7.46 9.49
N VAL A 193 -0.04 -7.60 8.63
CA VAL A 193 -1.18 -6.69 8.57
C VAL A 193 -2.25 -7.10 9.58
N GLN A 194 -2.69 -6.16 10.41
CA GLN A 194 -3.80 -6.41 11.34
C GLN A 194 -5.13 -6.35 10.60
N ILE A 195 -5.81 -7.48 10.42
CA ILE A 195 -7.09 -7.56 9.71
C ILE A 195 -8.25 -7.73 10.68
N GLU A 196 -9.20 -6.81 10.61
CA GLU A 196 -10.47 -6.83 11.35
C GLU A 196 -11.61 -7.13 10.37
N ALA A 197 -12.23 -8.30 10.48
CA ALA A 197 -13.38 -8.70 9.67
C ALA A 197 -14.67 -8.35 10.40
N LEU A 198 -15.58 -7.64 9.74
CA LEU A 198 -16.87 -7.23 10.29
C LEU A 198 -18.01 -7.64 9.34
N PRO A 199 -18.74 -8.73 9.64
CA PRO A 199 -19.90 -9.16 8.86
C PRO A 199 -21.11 -8.30 9.20
N ASN A 200 -21.17 -7.09 8.66
CA ASN A 200 -22.23 -6.13 9.00
C ASN A 200 -22.69 -5.33 7.77
N SER A 201 -23.92 -4.83 7.84
CA SER A 201 -24.50 -3.93 6.85
C SER A 201 -24.13 -2.49 7.17
N VAL A 202 -23.84 -1.71 6.13
CA VAL A 202 -23.68 -0.25 6.25
C VAL A 202 -25.05 0.40 6.07
N THR A 203 -25.47 1.10 7.09
CA THR A 203 -26.73 1.86 7.16
C THR A 203 -26.46 3.20 7.82
N LYS A 204 -27.43 4.12 7.78
CA LYS A 204 -27.34 5.40 8.50
C LYS A 204 -27.12 5.27 10.03
N TYR A 205 -27.42 4.09 10.59
CA TYR A 205 -27.25 3.84 12.03
C TYR A 205 -25.91 3.16 12.36
N THR A 206 -25.27 2.48 11.41
CA THR A 206 -24.07 1.69 11.66
C THR A 206 -22.82 2.35 11.08
N ALA A 207 -22.95 3.17 10.03
CA ALA A 207 -21.83 3.72 9.27
C ALA A 207 -20.80 4.46 10.15
N GLU A 208 -21.24 5.35 11.05
CA GLU A 208 -20.33 6.10 11.93
C GLU A 208 -19.48 5.17 12.81
N ASN A 209 -20.09 4.15 13.42
CA ASN A 209 -19.38 3.20 14.27
C ASN A 209 -18.40 2.31 13.47
N ILE A 210 -18.75 2.01 12.22
CA ILE A 210 -17.92 1.22 11.32
C ILE A 210 -16.62 1.95 10.99
N VAL A 211 -16.70 3.24 10.63
CA VAL A 211 -15.55 4.01 10.13
C VAL A 211 -14.78 4.76 11.22
N LYS A 212 -15.32 4.89 12.42
CA LYS A 212 -14.70 5.65 13.51
C LYS A 212 -13.30 5.11 13.86
N GLY A 213 -12.31 6.02 13.89
CA GLY A 213 -10.93 5.71 14.28
C GLY A 213 -10.06 5.14 13.15
N PHE A 214 -10.55 5.20 11.91
CA PHE A 214 -9.79 4.92 10.71
C PHE A 214 -9.33 6.20 10.04
N ASP A 215 -8.19 6.16 9.36
CA ASP A 215 -7.59 7.31 8.72
C ASP A 215 -8.18 7.55 7.33
N ILE A 216 -8.61 6.49 6.66
CA ILE A 216 -9.17 6.50 5.31
C ILE A 216 -10.25 5.41 5.19
N VAL A 217 -11.29 5.72 4.44
CA VAL A 217 -12.34 4.77 4.08
C VAL A 217 -12.36 4.56 2.57
N VAL A 218 -12.49 3.31 2.15
CA VAL A 218 -12.65 2.93 0.73
C VAL A 218 -14.05 2.37 0.54
N ASP A 219 -14.80 2.99 -0.36
CA ASP A 219 -16.14 2.58 -0.77
C ASP A 219 -16.05 1.63 -1.97
N ALA A 220 -16.36 0.36 -1.74
CA ALA A 220 -16.48 -0.68 -2.75
C ALA A 220 -17.89 -1.32 -2.72
N LEU A 221 -18.88 -0.56 -2.26
CA LEU A 221 -20.29 -0.95 -2.18
C LEU A 221 -20.95 -0.96 -3.57
N ASP A 222 -22.12 -1.55 -3.64
CA ASP A 222 -22.98 -1.59 -4.83
C ASP A 222 -24.36 -0.91 -4.61
N SER A 223 -24.74 -0.65 -3.36
CA SER A 223 -25.99 0.00 -2.99
C SER A 223 -25.82 1.50 -2.76
N ILE A 224 -26.67 2.32 -3.34
CA ILE A 224 -26.66 3.78 -3.24
C ILE A 224 -26.95 4.25 -1.82
N ASP A 225 -27.91 3.65 -1.15
CA ASP A 225 -28.28 4.00 0.21
C ASP A 225 -27.13 3.78 1.19
N ALA A 226 -26.43 2.65 1.05
CA ALA A 226 -25.24 2.37 1.85
C ALA A 226 -24.09 3.34 1.56
N ARG A 227 -23.88 3.72 0.29
CA ARG A 227 -22.89 4.73 -0.13
C ARG A 227 -23.16 6.09 0.46
N TYR A 228 -24.42 6.56 0.44
CA TYR A 228 -24.78 7.81 1.05
C TYR A 228 -24.60 7.79 2.59
N ALA A 229 -24.99 6.69 3.23
CA ALA A 229 -24.76 6.53 4.66
C ALA A 229 -23.26 6.57 5.01
N LEU A 230 -22.42 5.92 4.19
CA LEU A 230 -20.97 5.91 4.36
C LEU A 230 -20.37 7.31 4.12
N ASN A 231 -20.76 7.98 3.03
CA ASN A 231 -20.35 9.35 2.72
C ASN A 231 -20.67 10.31 3.87
N ASP A 232 -21.92 10.28 4.36
CA ASP A 232 -22.37 11.19 5.43
C ASP A 232 -21.58 10.98 6.72
N ALA A 233 -21.32 9.72 7.08
CA ALA A 233 -20.48 9.36 8.23
C ALA A 233 -19.04 9.86 8.06
N CYS A 234 -18.45 9.69 6.88
CA CYS A 234 -17.08 10.14 6.59
C CYS A 234 -16.96 11.67 6.62
N ILE A 235 -17.92 12.39 6.04
CA ILE A 235 -17.97 13.86 6.10
C ILE A 235 -18.11 14.35 7.55
N LYS A 236 -19.03 13.77 8.31
CA LYS A 236 -19.24 14.12 9.72
C LYS A 236 -18.02 13.89 10.60
N LEU A 237 -17.30 12.79 10.37
CA LEU A 237 -16.10 12.41 11.14
C LEU A 237 -14.80 12.98 10.58
N ASN A 238 -14.88 13.77 9.49
CA ASN A 238 -13.73 14.34 8.79
C ASN A 238 -12.70 13.29 8.32
N ILE A 239 -13.20 12.17 7.80
CA ILE A 239 -12.39 11.05 7.29
C ILE A 239 -12.44 11.05 5.76
N PRO A 240 -11.30 11.04 5.04
CA PRO A 240 -11.25 10.87 3.60
C PRO A 240 -11.97 9.60 3.14
N LEU A 241 -12.76 9.72 2.06
CA LEU A 241 -13.49 8.62 1.45
C LEU A 241 -13.07 8.48 -0.02
N ILE A 242 -12.70 7.29 -0.43
CA ILE A 242 -12.38 6.97 -1.82
C ILE A 242 -13.52 6.14 -2.41
N TYR A 243 -14.40 6.80 -3.14
CA TYR A 243 -15.52 6.20 -3.83
C TYR A 243 -15.08 5.51 -5.12
N ALA A 244 -15.65 4.35 -5.44
CA ALA A 244 -15.63 3.78 -6.78
C ALA A 244 -16.96 3.11 -7.12
N GLY A 245 -17.32 3.18 -8.41
CA GLY A 245 -18.45 2.49 -9.00
C GLY A 245 -18.03 1.82 -10.30
N ALA A 246 -18.65 0.68 -10.62
CA ALA A 246 -18.42 -0.02 -11.89
C ALA A 246 -19.73 -0.63 -12.39
N LEU A 247 -19.98 -0.47 -13.69
CA LEU A 247 -21.18 -1.00 -14.36
C LEU A 247 -20.83 -1.26 -15.84
N GLY A 248 -21.18 -2.44 -16.36
CA GLY A 248 -20.83 -2.82 -17.72
C GLY A 248 -19.33 -2.71 -17.98
N MET A 249 -18.93 -1.83 -18.89
CA MET A 249 -17.54 -1.51 -19.25
C MET A 249 -17.07 -0.18 -18.67
N LEU A 250 -17.86 0.46 -17.80
CA LEU A 250 -17.57 1.78 -17.25
C LEU A 250 -17.15 1.65 -15.79
N GLY A 251 -16.21 2.51 -15.39
CA GLY A 251 -15.78 2.67 -14.01
C GLY A 251 -15.71 4.16 -13.64
N SER A 252 -16.09 4.50 -12.41
CA SER A 252 -16.00 5.85 -11.87
C SER A 252 -15.27 5.82 -10.52
N ILE A 253 -14.44 6.83 -10.28
CA ILE A 253 -13.68 6.97 -9.04
C ILE A 253 -13.70 8.43 -8.64
N CYS A 254 -13.81 8.66 -7.33
CA CYS A 254 -13.72 10.00 -6.76
C CYS A 254 -13.07 9.95 -5.38
N THR A 255 -12.06 10.78 -5.18
CA THR A 255 -11.44 10.99 -3.87
C THR A 255 -12.14 12.17 -3.17
N ILE A 256 -12.80 11.88 -2.07
CA ILE A 256 -13.55 12.84 -1.26
C ILE A 256 -12.73 13.17 -0.02
N ILE A 257 -12.26 14.41 0.06
CA ILE A 257 -11.57 14.94 1.24
C ILE A 257 -12.50 15.96 1.89
N PRO A 258 -13.03 15.67 3.09
CA PRO A 258 -13.96 16.55 3.76
C PRO A 258 -13.45 17.99 3.85
N ASN A 259 -14.32 18.94 3.62
CA ASN A 259 -14.04 20.38 3.59
C ASN A 259 -13.07 20.86 2.48
N LYS A 260 -12.61 19.98 1.58
CA LYS A 260 -11.71 20.33 0.47
C LYS A 260 -12.27 20.01 -0.89
N THR A 261 -13.03 18.92 -1.04
CA THR A 261 -13.61 18.49 -2.30
C THR A 261 -15.12 18.38 -2.23
N ALA A 262 -15.79 18.22 -3.37
CA ALA A 262 -17.18 17.82 -3.43
C ALA A 262 -17.35 16.42 -2.79
N CYS A 263 -18.44 16.23 -2.06
CA CYS A 263 -18.81 14.92 -1.52
C CYS A 263 -19.72 14.16 -2.49
N LEU A 264 -20.04 12.90 -2.19
CA LEU A 264 -20.89 12.08 -3.06
C LEU A 264 -22.26 12.70 -3.32
N ARG A 265 -22.87 13.36 -2.30
CA ARG A 265 -24.14 14.09 -2.48
C ARG A 265 -24.04 15.34 -3.33
N CYS A 266 -22.86 15.96 -3.44
CA CYS A 266 -22.64 17.08 -4.36
C CYS A 266 -22.53 16.58 -5.80
N ILE A 267 -21.93 15.40 -6.02
CA ILE A 267 -21.73 14.79 -7.34
C ILE A 267 -23.03 14.16 -7.84
N PHE A 268 -23.73 13.45 -6.96
CA PHE A 268 -24.98 12.74 -7.22
C PHE A 268 -26.05 13.18 -6.20
N PRO A 269 -26.73 14.31 -6.41
CA PRO A 269 -27.60 14.90 -5.39
C PRO A 269 -28.92 14.15 -5.13
N ALA A 270 -29.37 13.34 -6.07
CA ALA A 270 -30.72 12.76 -6.04
C ALA A 270 -30.81 11.37 -6.71
N LEU A 271 -29.88 10.47 -6.42
CA LEU A 271 -30.00 9.10 -6.87
C LEU A 271 -30.90 8.30 -5.91
N ALA A 272 -31.88 7.60 -6.46
CA ALA A 272 -32.67 6.63 -5.74
C ALA A 272 -32.19 5.20 -6.09
N GLU A 273 -32.25 4.29 -5.14
CA GLU A 273 -31.83 2.87 -5.33
C GLU A 273 -32.58 2.22 -6.48
N ASP A 274 -33.89 2.44 -6.58
CA ASP A 274 -34.79 1.82 -7.57
C ASP A 274 -34.52 2.33 -9.01
N ASP A 275 -33.88 3.47 -9.17
CA ASP A 275 -33.59 4.08 -10.49
C ASP A 275 -32.21 3.66 -11.03
N MET A 276 -31.42 2.93 -10.25
CA MET A 276 -30.04 2.63 -10.61
C MET A 276 -29.89 1.23 -11.24
N PRO A 277 -29.26 1.15 -12.42
CA PRO A 277 -28.85 -0.14 -12.95
C PRO A 277 -27.81 -0.79 -12.03
N THR A 278 -27.94 -2.09 -11.82
CA THR A 278 -27.05 -2.87 -10.95
C THR A 278 -26.16 -3.82 -11.76
N CYS A 279 -25.11 -4.34 -11.14
CA CYS A 279 -24.30 -5.39 -11.75
C CYS A 279 -25.12 -6.67 -12.06
N SER A 280 -26.24 -6.89 -11.38
CA SER A 280 -27.12 -8.03 -11.65
C SER A 280 -28.04 -7.81 -12.86
N THR A 281 -28.38 -6.56 -13.19
CA THR A 281 -29.24 -6.24 -14.35
C THR A 281 -28.45 -5.96 -15.63
N GLU A 282 -27.32 -5.26 -15.52
CA GLU A 282 -26.51 -4.82 -16.67
C GLU A 282 -25.21 -5.59 -16.84
N GLY A 283 -24.82 -6.36 -15.83
CA GLY A 283 -23.51 -7.02 -15.80
C GLY A 283 -22.37 -6.06 -15.50
N VAL A 284 -21.16 -6.63 -15.38
CA VAL A 284 -19.91 -5.87 -15.20
C VAL A 284 -18.73 -6.68 -15.74
N HIS A 285 -17.86 -6.02 -16.48
CA HIS A 285 -16.64 -6.66 -16.97
C HIS A 285 -15.60 -6.75 -15.85
N PRO A 286 -15.04 -7.94 -15.54
CA PRO A 286 -14.13 -8.13 -14.41
C PRO A 286 -12.92 -7.21 -14.40
N SER A 287 -12.34 -6.90 -15.58
CA SER A 287 -11.15 -6.02 -15.66
C SER A 287 -11.42 -4.62 -15.15
N ILE A 288 -12.64 -4.09 -15.33
CA ILE A 288 -12.99 -2.74 -14.85
C ILE A 288 -12.91 -2.68 -13.32
N LEU A 289 -13.34 -3.74 -12.65
CA LEU A 289 -13.28 -3.83 -11.19
C LEU A 289 -11.84 -3.75 -10.67
N TYR A 290 -10.90 -4.42 -11.36
CA TYR A 290 -9.47 -4.37 -11.02
C TYR A 290 -8.84 -3.03 -11.33
N LEU A 291 -9.22 -2.38 -12.43
CA LEU A 291 -8.74 -1.05 -12.78
C LEU A 291 -9.17 -0.02 -11.73
N VAL A 292 -10.46 0.06 -11.41
CA VAL A 292 -10.95 1.03 -10.43
C VAL A 292 -10.43 0.72 -9.03
N GLY A 293 -10.36 -0.56 -8.64
CA GLY A 293 -9.77 -0.98 -7.36
C GLY A 293 -8.29 -0.62 -7.26
N GLY A 294 -7.51 -0.81 -8.32
CA GLY A 294 -6.10 -0.42 -8.39
C GLY A 294 -5.89 1.09 -8.23
N ILE A 295 -6.76 1.90 -8.85
CA ILE A 295 -6.72 3.37 -8.69
C ILE A 295 -7.12 3.75 -7.26
N GLN A 296 -8.14 3.12 -6.65
CA GLN A 296 -8.48 3.37 -5.24
C GLN A 296 -7.28 3.12 -4.32
N VAL A 297 -6.53 2.04 -4.54
CA VAL A 297 -5.31 1.76 -3.76
C VAL A 297 -4.27 2.87 -3.94
N SER A 298 -4.08 3.35 -5.17
CA SER A 298 -3.17 4.48 -5.43
C SER A 298 -3.60 5.76 -4.70
N GLU A 299 -4.91 6.04 -4.64
CA GLU A 299 -5.46 7.17 -3.88
C GLU A 299 -5.24 7.00 -2.36
N VAL A 300 -5.43 5.79 -1.82
CA VAL A 300 -5.09 5.49 -0.41
C VAL A 300 -3.63 5.82 -0.15
N VAL A 301 -2.72 5.33 -1.00
CA VAL A 301 -1.28 5.56 -0.85
C VAL A 301 -0.96 7.06 -0.87
N LYS A 302 -1.50 7.82 -1.83
CA LYS A 302 -1.28 9.26 -1.92
C LYS A 302 -1.76 10.00 -0.66
N ILE A 303 -2.94 9.66 -0.12
CA ILE A 303 -3.44 10.29 1.11
C ILE A 303 -2.55 9.95 2.31
N VAL A 304 -2.07 8.71 2.42
CA VAL A 304 -1.18 8.29 3.53
C VAL A 304 0.18 8.99 3.45
N LEU A 305 0.68 9.21 2.25
CA LEU A 305 2.00 9.82 2.06
C LEU A 305 1.98 11.34 2.26
N GLY A 306 0.88 12.01 1.91
CA GLY A 306 0.64 13.46 2.06
C GLY A 306 0.73 14.19 0.76
#